data_7e585f9874a2dee8dcccc04bc27c6792
#
_entry.id   7e585f9874a2dee8dcccc04bc27c6792
#
_cell.length_a   1.000
_cell.length_b   1.000
_cell.length_c   1.000
_cell.angle_alpha   90.00
_cell.angle_beta   90.00
_cell.angle_gamma   90.00
#
_symmetry.space_group_name_H-M   'P 1'
#
loop_
_entity.id
_entity.type
_entity.pdbx_description
1 polymer ?
#
loop_
_entity_poly.entity_id
_entity_poly.type
_entity_poly.pdbx_seq_one_letter_code
_entity_poly.pdbx_strand_id
1 'polypeptide(L)'
;MGLHSVSPVSPVSVRIDACTLCQLRCPLCPTPSADRFLGRGMLALDSFQRFVEGNPEVRTIELGSKGEALLNPRLPAILEHARERGVAGEFNHGVNLNTASDEVLDAIVRCRSPRMRVSIDGATQETYARYRVGGDLRRVLRNVQKLNELKRQYGLPTPRLTYQFIVFRHNVHEMQQAAALARMLDMTIQFHLNAFPESMADGDLDRIRKILGFATRAEYEALHGRHYMRHLCYQMWARPQVNWDGRLLGCCKNFSAAFAGNVFEESFRDAVNGAGMERARRLLQGAVDPSPEDLPCASCFLYQSMRESGNWIQESEIAAWDAATAARSLSC
;
A
#
# COMPACT_ATOMS: atom_id res chain seq x y z
N MET A 1 2.89 36.36 -11.57
CA MET A 1 2.32 35.09 -11.14
C MET A 1 3.17 34.59 -9.99
N GLY A 2 2.65 34.64 -8.75
CA GLY A 2 3.40 34.26 -7.56
C GLY A 2 3.72 32.75 -7.61
N LEU A 3 4.99 32.43 -7.44
CA LEU A 3 5.44 31.05 -7.21
C LEU A 3 4.78 30.59 -5.90
N HIS A 4 3.73 29.76 -5.99
CA HIS A 4 3.21 29.08 -4.82
C HIS A 4 4.32 28.18 -4.29
N SER A 5 4.99 28.60 -3.21
CA SER A 5 5.96 27.78 -2.52
C SER A 5 5.17 26.65 -1.84
N VAL A 6 5.46 25.41 -2.19
CA VAL A 6 4.94 24.26 -1.45
C VAL A 6 5.65 24.24 -0.09
N SER A 7 4.88 24.29 0.99
CA SER A 7 5.47 24.20 2.34
C SER A 7 6.26 22.91 2.50
N PRO A 8 7.42 22.95 3.18
CA PRO A 8 8.18 21.75 3.49
C PRO A 8 7.31 20.72 4.20
N VAL A 9 7.44 19.45 3.82
CA VAL A 9 6.72 18.34 4.46
C VAL A 9 7.60 17.65 5.49
N SER A 10 6.98 17.14 6.55
CA SER A 10 7.64 16.31 7.56
C SER A 10 6.79 15.06 7.80
N PRO A 11 6.90 14.04 6.91
CA PRO A 11 6.06 12.86 7.01
C PRO A 11 6.31 12.07 8.28
N VAL A 12 5.28 11.88 9.09
CA VAL A 12 5.31 11.00 10.27
C VAL A 12 5.04 9.53 9.90
N SER A 13 4.72 9.28 8.64
CA SER A 13 4.44 7.95 8.09
C SER A 13 5.20 7.76 6.80
N VAL A 14 5.80 6.59 6.63
CA VAL A 14 6.64 6.24 5.47
C VAL A 14 6.26 4.85 4.97
N ARG A 15 6.48 4.58 3.71
CA ARG A 15 6.40 3.23 3.14
C ARG A 15 7.81 2.77 2.78
N ILE A 16 8.24 1.64 3.30
CA ILE A 16 9.53 1.04 2.98
C ILE A 16 9.28 -0.40 2.51
N ASP A 17 9.69 -0.72 1.30
CA ASP A 17 9.53 -2.08 0.79
C ASP A 17 10.43 -3.04 1.56
N ALA A 18 9.85 -3.91 2.39
CA ALA A 18 10.63 -4.90 3.14
C ALA A 18 11.21 -5.99 2.22
N CYS A 19 10.57 -6.26 1.08
CA CYS A 19 11.01 -7.26 0.11
C CYS A 19 10.35 -7.01 -1.24
N THR A 20 11.11 -7.01 -2.34
CA THR A 20 10.58 -6.94 -3.71
C THR A 20 10.42 -8.31 -4.38
N LEU A 21 10.84 -9.40 -3.71
CA LEU A 21 10.59 -10.75 -4.18
C LEU A 21 9.17 -11.19 -3.83
N CYS A 22 8.59 -12.04 -4.65
CA CYS A 22 7.30 -12.69 -4.36
C CYS A 22 7.28 -14.09 -4.96
N GLN A 23 6.72 -15.06 -4.24
CA GLN A 23 6.57 -16.42 -4.71
C GLN A 23 5.32 -16.63 -5.57
N LEU A 24 4.39 -15.68 -5.57
CA LEU A 24 3.20 -15.72 -6.43
C LEU A 24 3.49 -15.09 -7.80
N ARG A 25 2.69 -15.45 -8.79
CA ARG A 25 2.76 -14.97 -10.18
C ARG A 25 1.43 -14.36 -10.62
N CYS A 26 0.92 -13.41 -9.83
CA CYS A 26 -0.36 -12.74 -10.13
C CYS A 26 -0.29 -12.02 -11.49
N PRO A 27 -1.21 -12.28 -12.44
CA PRO A 27 -1.09 -11.82 -13.83
C PRO A 27 -0.99 -10.30 -14.00
N LEU A 28 -1.65 -9.54 -13.13
CA LEU A 28 -1.69 -8.06 -13.20
C LEU A 28 -0.78 -7.40 -12.15
N CYS A 29 0.11 -8.16 -11.50
CA CYS A 29 1.07 -7.59 -10.56
C CYS A 29 2.18 -6.86 -11.31
N PRO A 30 2.40 -5.56 -11.05
CA PRO A 30 3.43 -4.80 -11.75
C PRO A 30 4.85 -5.10 -11.24
N THR A 31 5.00 -5.72 -10.06
CA THR A 31 6.32 -5.94 -9.44
C THR A 31 7.27 -6.75 -10.31
N PRO A 32 6.88 -7.90 -10.91
CA PRO A 32 7.79 -8.65 -11.76
C PRO A 32 8.25 -7.90 -13.02
N SER A 33 7.39 -7.07 -13.62
CA SER A 33 7.74 -6.26 -14.80
C SER A 33 8.63 -5.07 -14.45
N ALA A 34 8.63 -4.65 -13.19
CA ALA A 34 9.44 -3.54 -12.69
C ALA A 34 10.80 -3.99 -12.09
N ASP A 35 11.16 -5.26 -12.18
CA ASP A 35 12.41 -5.82 -11.61
C ASP A 35 13.66 -5.03 -12.03
N ARG A 36 13.73 -4.55 -13.27
CA ARG A 36 14.86 -3.76 -13.78
C ARG A 36 15.06 -2.45 -13.01
N PHE A 37 13.98 -1.84 -12.56
CA PHE A 37 14.03 -0.57 -11.83
C PHE A 37 14.06 -0.78 -10.32
N LEU A 38 13.16 -1.62 -9.78
CA LEU A 38 13.06 -1.85 -8.35
C LEU A 38 14.22 -2.67 -7.79
N GLY A 39 14.85 -3.49 -8.63
CA GLY A 39 15.79 -4.53 -8.21
C GLY A 39 15.07 -5.67 -7.49
N ARG A 40 15.84 -6.71 -7.18
CA ARG A 40 15.38 -7.90 -6.46
C ARG A 40 16.13 -7.99 -5.15
N GLY A 41 15.48 -7.62 -4.05
CA GLY A 41 16.17 -7.59 -2.76
C GLY A 41 15.24 -7.48 -1.57
N MET A 42 15.87 -7.40 -0.41
CA MET A 42 15.22 -7.34 0.89
C MET A 42 15.88 -6.24 1.72
N LEU A 43 15.05 -5.51 2.48
CA LEU A 43 15.49 -4.51 3.43
C LEU A 43 16.41 -5.14 4.48
N ALA A 44 17.61 -4.62 4.61
CA ALA A 44 18.56 -5.03 5.62
C ALA A 44 18.18 -4.41 6.98
N LEU A 45 18.42 -5.16 8.07
CA LEU A 45 18.10 -4.70 9.43
C LEU A 45 18.88 -3.43 9.81
N ASP A 46 20.16 -3.37 9.50
CA ASP A 46 21.02 -2.22 9.80
C ASP A 46 20.62 -0.95 9.04
N SER A 47 20.18 -1.10 7.81
CA SER A 47 19.61 0.00 7.02
C SER A 47 18.30 0.53 7.62
N PHE A 48 17.43 -0.39 8.06
CA PHE A 48 16.21 -0.02 8.78
C PHE A 48 16.49 0.69 10.10
N GLN A 49 17.46 0.20 10.87
CA GLN A 49 17.88 0.79 12.13
C GLN A 49 18.38 2.22 11.92
N ARG A 50 19.31 2.41 10.98
CA ARG A 50 19.80 3.77 10.64
C ARG A 50 18.68 4.71 10.25
N PHE A 51 17.73 4.23 9.44
CA PHE A 51 16.58 5.03 9.03
C PHE A 51 15.72 5.47 10.22
N VAL A 52 15.35 4.54 11.10
CA VAL A 52 14.52 4.85 12.28
C VAL A 52 15.23 5.78 13.26
N GLU A 53 16.53 5.56 13.48
CA GLU A 53 17.35 6.39 14.39
C GLU A 53 17.58 7.80 13.84
N GLY A 54 17.75 7.92 12.52
CA GLY A 54 17.93 9.21 11.85
C GLY A 54 16.64 10.03 11.67
N ASN A 55 15.46 9.43 11.88
CA ASN A 55 14.17 10.07 11.63
C ASN A 55 13.20 9.91 12.82
N PRO A 56 13.50 10.56 13.97
CA PRO A 56 12.74 10.38 15.21
C PRO A 56 11.28 10.89 15.13
N GLU A 57 10.92 11.65 14.10
CA GLU A 57 9.54 12.08 13.83
C GLU A 57 8.65 10.98 13.24
N VAL A 58 9.24 9.95 12.63
CA VAL A 58 8.49 8.85 12.01
C VAL A 58 7.81 7.99 13.09
N ARG A 59 6.52 7.75 12.94
CA ARG A 59 5.67 6.98 13.87
C ARG A 59 5.13 5.69 13.26
N THR A 60 5.01 5.64 11.93
CA THR A 60 4.45 4.47 11.25
C THR A 60 5.25 4.15 10.00
N ILE A 61 5.59 2.88 9.83
CA ILE A 61 6.25 2.38 8.62
C ILE A 61 5.40 1.26 8.02
N GLU A 62 4.87 1.48 6.81
CA GLU A 62 4.23 0.45 6.00
C GLU A 62 5.31 -0.40 5.31
N LEU A 63 5.35 -1.69 5.59
CA LEU A 63 6.41 -2.61 5.13
C LEU A 63 6.00 -3.48 3.91
N GLY A 64 4.73 -3.44 3.51
CA GLY A 64 4.18 -4.32 2.48
C GLY A 64 3.66 -3.60 1.25
N SER A 65 4.50 -3.03 0.37
CA SER A 65 4.04 -2.35 -0.85
C SER A 65 4.37 -3.10 -2.13
N LYS A 66 5.60 -3.48 -2.32
CA LYS A 66 6.08 -4.24 -3.47
C LYS A 66 6.45 -5.66 -3.02
N GLY A 67 6.37 -6.64 -3.92
CA GLY A 67 6.72 -8.01 -3.60
C GLY A 67 5.89 -8.62 -2.46
N GLU A 68 6.55 -9.41 -1.61
CA GLU A 68 5.96 -10.03 -0.41
C GLU A 68 6.85 -9.78 0.82
N ALA A 69 6.44 -8.88 1.67
CA ALA A 69 7.19 -8.46 2.86
C ALA A 69 7.54 -9.62 3.79
N LEU A 70 6.64 -10.62 3.91
CA LEU A 70 6.80 -11.75 4.83
C LEU A 70 7.86 -12.77 4.38
N LEU A 71 8.47 -12.58 3.20
CA LEU A 71 9.64 -13.35 2.75
C LEU A 71 10.95 -12.82 3.36
N ASN A 72 10.96 -11.61 3.93
CA ASN A 72 12.19 -11.08 4.51
C ASN A 72 12.49 -11.81 5.84
N PRO A 73 13.60 -12.60 5.94
CA PRO A 73 13.93 -13.34 7.16
C PRO A 73 14.34 -12.43 8.32
N ARG A 74 14.63 -11.15 8.06
CA ARG A 74 14.93 -10.14 9.08
C ARG A 74 13.70 -9.41 9.59
N LEU A 75 12.51 -9.71 9.04
CA LEU A 75 11.27 -9.03 9.41
C LEU A 75 10.95 -9.09 10.92
N PRO A 76 11.13 -10.21 11.63
CA PRO A 76 10.95 -10.23 13.09
C PRO A 76 11.81 -9.18 13.80
N ALA A 77 13.10 -9.13 13.52
CA ALA A 77 14.04 -8.18 14.13
C ALA A 77 13.74 -6.73 13.73
N ILE A 78 13.29 -6.49 12.49
CA ILE A 78 12.83 -5.18 12.01
C ILE A 78 11.63 -4.69 12.84
N LEU A 79 10.64 -5.57 13.07
CA LEU A 79 9.45 -5.23 13.87
C LEU A 79 9.78 -5.00 15.34
N GLU A 80 10.68 -5.79 15.91
CA GLU A 80 11.18 -5.62 17.28
C GLU A 80 11.85 -4.26 17.46
N HIS A 81 12.81 -3.94 16.59
CA HIS A 81 13.49 -2.65 16.63
C HIS A 81 12.50 -1.48 16.45
N ALA A 82 11.56 -1.57 15.49
CA ALA A 82 10.53 -0.56 15.31
C ALA A 82 9.75 -0.32 16.61
N ARG A 83 9.28 -1.40 17.26
CA ARG A 83 8.55 -1.33 18.52
C ARG A 83 9.37 -0.69 19.65
N GLU A 84 10.62 -1.07 19.80
CA GLU A 84 11.54 -0.50 20.80
C GLU A 84 11.73 1.00 20.64
N ARG A 85 11.66 1.50 19.40
CA ARG A 85 11.76 2.93 19.06
C ARG A 85 10.41 3.66 18.99
N GLY A 86 9.31 2.99 19.38
CA GLY A 86 7.96 3.58 19.34
C GLY A 86 7.41 3.78 17.93
N VAL A 87 7.92 3.04 16.94
CA VAL A 87 7.49 3.05 15.55
C VAL A 87 6.58 1.85 15.29
N ALA A 88 5.42 2.07 14.70
CA ALA A 88 4.51 1.01 14.32
C ALA A 88 4.85 0.47 12.92
N GLY A 89 5.26 -0.80 12.82
CA GLY A 89 5.37 -1.53 11.56
C GLY A 89 4.02 -2.08 11.13
N GLU A 90 3.53 -1.75 9.92
CA GLU A 90 2.21 -2.21 9.45
C GLU A 90 2.25 -2.84 8.06
N PHE A 91 1.18 -3.56 7.69
CA PHE A 91 1.03 -4.30 6.42
C PHE A 91 -0.32 -3.96 5.75
N ASN A 92 -0.63 -2.69 5.61
CA ASN A 92 -1.94 -2.22 5.16
C ASN A 92 -2.08 -2.12 3.63
N HIS A 93 -1.03 -2.43 2.87
CA HIS A 93 -1.10 -2.46 1.41
C HIS A 93 -1.49 -3.85 0.85
N GLY A 94 -1.14 -4.89 1.55
CA GLY A 94 -1.52 -6.26 1.26
C GLY A 94 -0.35 -7.23 1.26
N VAL A 95 -0.49 -8.31 2.02
CA VAL A 95 0.43 -9.46 2.05
C VAL A 95 -0.32 -10.73 1.66
N ASN A 96 0.37 -11.75 1.17
CA ASN A 96 -0.30 -12.95 0.67
C ASN A 96 -0.37 -14.12 1.67
N LEU A 97 0.37 -14.08 2.77
CA LEU A 97 0.40 -15.08 3.84
C LEU A 97 0.73 -16.54 3.41
N ASN A 98 1.07 -16.82 2.16
CA ASN A 98 1.29 -18.19 1.70
C ASN A 98 2.53 -18.84 2.33
N THR A 99 3.57 -18.07 2.63
CA THR A 99 4.87 -18.55 3.10
C THR A 99 5.33 -17.90 4.39
N ALA A 100 4.42 -17.22 5.10
CA ALA A 100 4.73 -16.67 6.41
C ALA A 100 5.14 -17.79 7.39
N SER A 101 6.30 -17.64 8.03
CA SER A 101 6.72 -18.54 9.10
C SER A 101 5.98 -18.22 10.41
N ASP A 102 5.94 -19.20 11.32
CA ASP A 102 5.36 -19.00 12.65
C ASP A 102 6.07 -17.87 13.41
N GLU A 103 7.39 -17.73 13.25
CA GLU A 103 8.18 -16.66 13.86
C GLU A 103 7.76 -15.27 13.35
N VAL A 104 7.51 -15.13 12.04
CA VAL A 104 7.02 -13.88 11.44
C VAL A 104 5.63 -13.55 11.94
N LEU A 105 4.71 -14.54 11.98
CA LEU A 105 3.35 -14.34 12.49
C LEU A 105 3.34 -13.94 13.97
N ASP A 106 4.19 -14.59 14.78
CA ASP A 106 4.38 -14.27 16.19
C ASP A 106 4.88 -12.83 16.37
N ALA A 107 5.96 -12.45 15.65
CA ALA A 107 6.54 -11.12 15.73
C ALA A 107 5.51 -10.02 15.34
N ILE A 108 4.68 -10.24 14.32
CA ILE A 108 3.63 -9.32 13.90
C ILE A 108 2.67 -9.03 15.07
N VAL A 109 2.24 -10.05 15.79
CA VAL A 109 1.32 -9.90 16.93
C VAL A 109 2.06 -9.30 18.13
N ARG A 110 3.17 -9.89 18.55
CA ARG A 110 3.96 -9.51 19.72
C ARG A 110 4.47 -8.08 19.63
N CYS A 111 4.86 -7.64 18.43
CA CYS A 111 5.29 -6.26 18.16
C CYS A 111 4.12 -5.30 17.92
N ARG A 112 2.88 -5.78 18.10
CA ARG A 112 1.66 -4.96 18.01
C ARG A 112 1.51 -4.22 16.68
N SER A 113 1.81 -4.90 15.55
CA SER A 113 1.51 -4.32 14.24
C SER A 113 0.04 -3.90 14.19
N PRO A 114 -0.29 -2.62 13.90
CA PRO A 114 -1.66 -2.15 14.10
C PRO A 114 -2.64 -2.73 13.09
N ARG A 115 -2.19 -2.98 11.86
CA ARG A 115 -3.04 -3.41 10.75
C ARG A 115 -2.33 -4.38 9.83
N MET A 116 -3.10 -5.34 9.32
CA MET A 116 -2.64 -6.22 8.24
C MET A 116 -3.78 -6.47 7.25
N ARG A 117 -3.53 -6.17 5.99
CA ARG A 117 -4.42 -6.50 4.89
C ARG A 117 -3.92 -7.77 4.21
N VAL A 118 -4.76 -8.78 4.12
CA VAL A 118 -4.44 -10.07 3.50
C VAL A 118 -5.05 -10.10 2.10
N SER A 119 -4.21 -10.32 1.11
CA SER A 119 -4.57 -10.35 -0.31
C SER A 119 -5.13 -11.71 -0.69
N ILE A 120 -6.45 -11.89 -0.70
CA ILE A 120 -7.10 -13.18 -0.91
C ILE A 120 -7.81 -13.26 -2.27
N ASP A 121 -8.73 -12.32 -2.58
CA ASP A 121 -9.38 -12.18 -3.90
C ASP A 121 -10.20 -13.40 -4.38
N GLY A 122 -10.68 -14.25 -3.46
CA GLY A 122 -11.54 -15.38 -3.74
C GLY A 122 -11.95 -16.10 -2.47
N ALA A 123 -13.09 -16.79 -2.45
CA ALA A 123 -13.59 -17.57 -1.33
C ALA A 123 -13.38 -19.09 -1.50
N THR A 124 -13.04 -19.53 -2.72
CA THR A 124 -12.68 -20.90 -3.06
C THR A 124 -11.24 -20.96 -3.59
N GLN A 125 -10.60 -22.14 -3.47
CA GLN A 125 -9.24 -22.34 -4.03
C GLN A 125 -9.22 -22.09 -5.54
N GLU A 126 -10.24 -22.52 -6.24
CA GLU A 126 -10.33 -22.36 -7.70
C GLU A 126 -10.30 -20.88 -8.08
N THR A 127 -11.19 -20.09 -7.51
CA THR A 127 -11.30 -18.66 -7.79
C THR A 127 -10.05 -17.90 -7.31
N TYR A 128 -9.56 -18.20 -6.11
CA TYR A 128 -8.34 -17.62 -5.56
C TYR A 128 -7.14 -17.81 -6.51
N ALA A 129 -6.91 -19.05 -6.96
CA ALA A 129 -5.73 -19.41 -7.75
C ALA A 129 -5.76 -18.82 -9.17
N ARG A 130 -6.90 -18.39 -9.69
CA ARG A 130 -6.98 -17.71 -11.00
C ARG A 130 -6.20 -16.40 -11.02
N TYR A 131 -6.22 -15.67 -9.91
CA TYR A 131 -5.43 -14.44 -9.79
C TYR A 131 -4.17 -14.62 -8.96
N ARG A 132 -4.25 -15.29 -7.82
CA ARG A 132 -3.12 -15.57 -6.92
C ARG A 132 -2.36 -16.83 -7.37
N VAL A 133 -1.85 -16.82 -8.60
CA VAL A 133 -1.21 -17.98 -9.24
C VAL A 133 -0.02 -18.48 -8.41
N GLY A 134 -0.07 -19.76 -8.05
CA GLY A 134 0.92 -20.41 -7.17
C GLY A 134 0.56 -20.35 -5.68
N GLY A 135 -0.58 -19.75 -5.32
CA GLY A 135 -1.04 -19.66 -3.94
C GLY A 135 -1.95 -20.82 -3.52
N ASP A 136 -1.96 -21.09 -2.22
CA ASP A 136 -2.81 -22.06 -1.52
C ASP A 136 -3.72 -21.32 -0.53
N LEU A 137 -5.00 -21.21 -0.85
CA LEU A 137 -5.98 -20.52 -0.01
C LEU A 137 -6.09 -21.16 1.37
N ARG A 138 -6.06 -22.49 1.47
CA ARG A 138 -6.14 -23.20 2.74
C ARG A 138 -4.99 -22.79 3.67
N ARG A 139 -3.78 -22.62 3.13
CA ARG A 139 -2.62 -22.15 3.88
C ARG A 139 -2.81 -20.70 4.36
N VAL A 140 -3.31 -19.82 3.51
CA VAL A 140 -3.63 -18.44 3.87
C VAL A 140 -4.63 -18.38 5.03
N LEU A 141 -5.74 -19.15 4.94
CA LEU A 141 -6.76 -19.18 5.99
C LEU A 141 -6.23 -19.75 7.31
N ARG A 142 -5.38 -20.80 7.28
CA ARG A 142 -4.69 -21.29 8.50
C ARG A 142 -3.82 -20.23 9.14
N ASN A 143 -3.07 -19.46 8.35
CA ASN A 143 -2.20 -18.39 8.86
C ASN A 143 -3.02 -17.23 9.45
N VAL A 144 -4.19 -16.91 8.89
CA VAL A 144 -5.14 -15.97 9.52
C VAL A 144 -5.64 -16.49 10.86
N GLN A 145 -6.01 -17.78 10.94
CA GLN A 145 -6.44 -18.41 12.20
C GLN A 145 -5.31 -18.36 13.23
N LYS A 146 -4.08 -18.66 12.83
CA LYS A 146 -2.89 -18.58 13.70
C LYS A 146 -2.67 -17.17 14.25
N LEU A 147 -2.80 -16.13 13.43
CA LEU A 147 -2.74 -14.74 13.90
C LEU A 147 -3.80 -14.45 14.96
N ASN A 148 -5.05 -14.91 14.76
CA ASN A 148 -6.12 -14.72 15.74
C ASN A 148 -5.89 -15.55 17.03
N GLU A 149 -5.28 -16.72 16.94
CA GLU A 149 -4.84 -17.50 18.12
C GLU A 149 -3.76 -16.77 18.90
N LEU A 150 -2.72 -16.26 18.23
CA LEU A 150 -1.66 -15.47 18.85
C LEU A 150 -2.20 -14.18 19.49
N LYS A 151 -3.14 -13.47 18.84
CA LYS A 151 -3.83 -12.31 19.43
C LYS A 151 -4.49 -12.69 20.77
N ARG A 152 -5.22 -13.81 20.83
CA ARG A 152 -5.85 -14.30 22.07
C ARG A 152 -4.82 -14.70 23.11
N GLN A 153 -3.77 -15.43 22.71
CA GLN A 153 -2.68 -15.85 23.58
C GLN A 153 -1.97 -14.68 24.26
N TYR A 154 -1.71 -13.61 23.52
CA TYR A 154 -1.04 -12.42 24.04
C TYR A 154 -2.01 -11.39 24.65
N GLY A 155 -3.31 -11.60 24.58
CA GLY A 155 -4.31 -10.62 25.03
C GLY A 155 -4.26 -9.32 24.23
N LEU A 156 -3.89 -9.37 22.95
CA LEU A 156 -3.71 -8.20 22.09
C LEU A 156 -4.81 -8.09 21.02
N PRO A 157 -5.37 -6.89 20.78
CA PRO A 157 -6.40 -6.67 19.75
C PRO A 157 -5.81 -6.55 18.33
N THR A 158 -4.49 -6.44 18.21
CA THR A 158 -3.79 -6.19 16.94
C THR A 158 -2.98 -7.41 16.49
N PRO A 159 -2.75 -7.52 15.16
CA PRO A 159 -3.20 -6.64 14.08
C PRO A 159 -4.70 -6.73 13.81
N ARG A 160 -5.31 -5.60 13.42
CA ARG A 160 -6.63 -5.64 12.81
C ARG A 160 -6.50 -6.22 11.41
N LEU A 161 -7.18 -7.34 11.17
CA LEU A 161 -7.08 -8.07 9.92
C LEU A 161 -8.11 -7.59 8.91
N THR A 162 -7.69 -7.36 7.68
CA THR A 162 -8.58 -7.00 6.57
C THR A 162 -8.43 -8.01 5.44
N TYR A 163 -9.53 -8.60 5.05
CA TYR A 163 -9.65 -9.42 3.85
C TYR A 163 -9.73 -8.48 2.63
N GLN A 164 -8.67 -8.42 1.84
CA GLN A 164 -8.68 -7.69 0.59
C GLN A 164 -9.28 -8.56 -0.51
N PHE A 165 -10.23 -7.99 -1.25
CA PHE A 165 -10.86 -8.63 -2.39
C PHE A 165 -10.87 -7.66 -3.57
N ILE A 166 -9.98 -7.87 -4.53
CA ILE A 166 -10.01 -7.14 -5.79
C ILE A 166 -11.05 -7.83 -6.69
N VAL A 167 -12.04 -7.06 -7.13
CA VAL A 167 -13.15 -7.58 -7.92
C VAL A 167 -12.73 -7.75 -9.37
N PHE A 168 -12.85 -8.97 -9.87
CA PHE A 168 -12.66 -9.38 -11.25
C PHE A 168 -13.90 -10.11 -11.76
N ARG A 169 -14.05 -10.24 -13.07
CA ARG A 169 -15.15 -11.01 -13.68
C ARG A 169 -15.22 -12.45 -13.14
N HIS A 170 -14.07 -13.09 -12.91
CA HIS A 170 -14.04 -14.49 -12.49
C HIS A 170 -14.37 -14.71 -11.00
N ASN A 171 -14.36 -13.66 -10.16
CA ASN A 171 -14.57 -13.78 -8.71
C ASN A 171 -15.77 -12.98 -8.18
N VAL A 172 -16.43 -12.15 -8.99
CA VAL A 172 -17.53 -11.29 -8.56
C VAL A 172 -18.69 -12.08 -7.93
N HIS A 173 -18.91 -13.32 -8.38
CA HIS A 173 -19.95 -14.20 -7.84
C HIS A 173 -19.68 -14.63 -6.39
N GLU A 174 -18.43 -14.59 -5.93
CA GLU A 174 -18.02 -14.97 -4.57
C GLU A 174 -18.01 -13.82 -3.55
N MET A 175 -18.35 -12.59 -3.94
CA MET A 175 -18.26 -11.42 -3.03
C MET A 175 -19.00 -11.63 -1.71
N GLN A 176 -20.23 -12.18 -1.75
CA GLN A 176 -21.02 -12.44 -0.53
C GLN A 176 -20.42 -13.57 0.32
N GLN A 177 -19.93 -14.64 -0.33
CA GLN A 177 -19.27 -15.75 0.32
C GLN A 177 -17.96 -15.29 0.99
N ALA A 178 -17.17 -14.45 0.30
CA ALA A 178 -15.96 -13.83 0.86
C ALA A 178 -16.27 -12.97 2.09
N ALA A 179 -17.38 -12.20 2.07
CA ALA A 179 -17.81 -11.42 3.22
C ALA A 179 -18.23 -12.30 4.41
N ALA A 180 -18.87 -13.44 4.15
CA ALA A 180 -19.20 -14.40 5.19
C ALA A 180 -17.93 -15.05 5.78
N LEU A 181 -17.00 -15.47 4.92
CA LEU A 181 -15.72 -16.05 5.33
C LEU A 181 -14.87 -15.06 6.15
N ALA A 182 -14.83 -13.80 5.77
CA ALA A 182 -14.13 -12.76 6.51
C ALA A 182 -14.67 -12.62 7.94
N ARG A 183 -16.01 -12.60 8.13
CA ARG A 183 -16.62 -12.55 9.46
C ARG A 183 -16.27 -13.77 10.32
N MET A 184 -16.27 -14.98 9.72
CA MET A 184 -15.89 -16.20 10.43
C MET A 184 -14.43 -16.20 10.89
N LEU A 185 -13.57 -15.44 10.21
CA LEU A 185 -12.14 -15.34 10.49
C LEU A 185 -11.77 -14.08 11.32
N ASP A 186 -12.74 -13.39 11.90
CA ASP A 186 -12.53 -12.14 12.64
C ASP A 186 -11.74 -11.11 11.80
N MET A 187 -12.17 -10.93 10.53
CA MET A 187 -11.60 -9.97 9.58
C MET A 187 -12.68 -8.99 9.13
N THR A 188 -12.28 -7.72 8.92
CA THR A 188 -13.05 -6.84 8.05
C THR A 188 -12.83 -7.21 6.59
N ILE A 189 -13.76 -6.88 5.70
CA ILE A 189 -13.55 -7.08 4.25
C ILE A 189 -13.52 -5.74 3.52
N GLN A 190 -12.62 -5.62 2.55
CA GLN A 190 -12.57 -4.50 1.61
C GLN A 190 -12.59 -5.00 0.19
N PHE A 191 -13.61 -4.56 -0.56
CA PHE A 191 -13.70 -4.77 -1.99
C PHE A 191 -13.06 -3.60 -2.74
N HIS A 192 -12.25 -3.92 -3.74
CA HIS A 192 -11.60 -2.94 -4.61
C HIS A 192 -11.92 -3.24 -6.07
N LEU A 193 -12.24 -2.22 -6.84
CA LEU A 193 -12.28 -2.38 -8.29
C LEU A 193 -10.85 -2.55 -8.81
N ASN A 194 -10.64 -3.52 -9.70
CA ASN A 194 -9.33 -3.77 -10.28
C ASN A 194 -8.80 -2.57 -11.09
N ALA A 195 -7.49 -2.56 -11.37
CA ALA A 195 -6.84 -1.49 -12.11
C ALA A 195 -7.09 -1.58 -13.62
N PHE A 196 -7.47 -2.76 -14.10
CA PHE A 196 -7.66 -3.08 -15.51
C PHE A 196 -9.09 -3.54 -15.70
N PRO A 197 -9.96 -2.72 -16.32
CA PRO A 197 -11.35 -3.06 -16.50
C PRO A 197 -11.47 -4.30 -17.40
N GLU A 198 -12.13 -5.33 -16.87
CA GLU A 198 -12.61 -6.46 -17.65
C GLU A 198 -14.07 -6.20 -18.03
N SER A 199 -14.50 -6.69 -19.18
CA SER A 199 -15.92 -6.66 -19.51
C SER A 199 -16.67 -7.58 -18.54
N MET A 200 -17.68 -7.06 -17.86
CA MET A 200 -18.57 -7.80 -16.96
C MET A 200 -19.97 -7.84 -17.53
N ALA A 201 -20.72 -8.90 -17.24
CA ALA A 201 -22.13 -8.96 -17.54
C ALA A 201 -22.93 -7.97 -16.67
N ASP A 202 -24.09 -7.48 -17.17
CA ASP A 202 -24.91 -6.50 -16.44
C ASP A 202 -25.28 -6.97 -15.02
N GLY A 203 -25.63 -8.25 -14.85
CA GLY A 203 -25.93 -8.83 -13.54
C GLY A 203 -24.75 -8.83 -12.56
N ASP A 204 -23.50 -8.86 -13.06
CA ASP A 204 -22.30 -8.73 -12.25
C ASP A 204 -22.09 -7.27 -11.83
N LEU A 205 -22.34 -6.32 -12.72
CA LEU A 205 -22.28 -4.88 -12.40
C LEU A 205 -23.32 -4.51 -11.34
N ASP A 206 -24.55 -5.05 -11.44
CA ASP A 206 -25.59 -4.81 -10.43
C ASP A 206 -25.21 -5.37 -9.05
N ARG A 207 -24.57 -6.54 -9.02
CA ARG A 207 -24.06 -7.11 -7.76
C ARG A 207 -23.00 -6.22 -7.13
N ILE A 208 -22.04 -5.72 -7.92
CA ILE A 208 -21.00 -4.80 -7.45
C ILE A 208 -21.63 -3.50 -6.94
N ARG A 209 -22.54 -2.92 -7.72
CA ARG A 209 -23.23 -1.66 -7.38
C ARG A 209 -24.02 -1.77 -6.07
N LYS A 210 -24.69 -2.91 -5.84
CA LYS A 210 -25.40 -3.18 -4.59
C LYS A 210 -24.48 -3.21 -3.36
N ILE A 211 -23.23 -3.64 -3.53
CA ILE A 211 -22.27 -3.78 -2.42
C ILE A 211 -21.44 -2.51 -2.21
N LEU A 212 -21.01 -1.87 -3.30
CA LEU A 212 -20.08 -0.73 -3.25
C LEU A 212 -20.75 0.63 -3.46
N GLY A 213 -22.00 0.69 -3.96
CA GLY A 213 -22.66 1.93 -4.38
C GLY A 213 -22.31 2.36 -5.82
N PHE A 214 -21.35 1.72 -6.46
CA PHE A 214 -20.91 1.94 -7.84
C PHE A 214 -20.31 0.64 -8.37
N ALA A 215 -20.40 0.39 -9.68
CA ALA A 215 -19.90 -0.83 -10.29
C ALA A 215 -18.60 -0.64 -11.07
N THR A 216 -18.32 0.57 -11.55
CA THR A 216 -17.15 0.89 -12.36
C THR A 216 -16.42 2.10 -11.80
N ARG A 217 -15.16 2.28 -12.24
CA ARG A 217 -14.40 3.49 -11.90
C ARG A 217 -15.02 4.75 -12.48
N ALA A 218 -15.60 4.65 -13.69
CA ALA A 218 -16.32 5.77 -14.31
C ALA A 218 -17.55 6.18 -13.48
N GLU A 219 -18.33 5.22 -12.96
CA GLU A 219 -19.43 5.52 -12.04
C GLU A 219 -18.91 6.18 -10.74
N TYR A 220 -17.81 5.66 -10.18
CA TYR A 220 -17.18 6.28 -9.01
C TYR A 220 -16.76 7.73 -9.30
N GLU A 221 -16.14 7.97 -10.45
CA GLU A 221 -15.69 9.30 -10.84
C GLU A 221 -16.86 10.26 -11.07
N ALA A 222 -17.95 9.78 -11.69
CA ALA A 222 -19.17 10.55 -11.86
C ALA A 222 -19.82 10.92 -10.51
N LEU A 223 -19.83 10.00 -9.53
CA LEU A 223 -20.39 10.21 -8.20
C LEU A 223 -19.53 11.12 -7.31
N HIS A 224 -18.21 11.02 -7.42
CA HIS A 224 -17.28 11.68 -6.49
C HIS A 224 -16.48 12.83 -7.10
N GLY A 225 -16.61 13.07 -8.40
CA GLY A 225 -15.89 14.13 -9.11
C GLY A 225 -14.38 13.96 -9.17
N ARG A 226 -13.86 12.76 -8.92
CA ARG A 226 -12.41 12.49 -8.86
C ARG A 226 -12.07 11.07 -9.23
N HIS A 227 -10.88 10.87 -9.79
CA HIS A 227 -10.38 9.55 -10.17
C HIS A 227 -10.30 8.59 -8.96
N TYR A 228 -10.76 7.35 -9.14
CA TYR A 228 -10.84 6.30 -8.09
C TYR A 228 -9.54 6.10 -7.31
N MET A 229 -8.38 6.20 -7.97
CA MET A 229 -7.06 6.00 -7.37
C MET A 229 -6.32 7.29 -7.01
N ARG A 230 -6.96 8.47 -7.11
CA ARG A 230 -6.31 9.78 -6.89
C ARG A 230 -5.59 9.87 -5.54
N HIS A 231 -6.15 9.24 -4.50
CA HIS A 231 -5.57 9.21 -3.16
C HIS A 231 -4.14 8.63 -3.09
N LEU A 232 -3.70 7.88 -4.12
CA LEU A 232 -2.34 7.35 -4.18
C LEU A 232 -1.30 8.46 -4.36
N CYS A 233 -1.68 9.60 -4.96
CA CYS A 233 -0.79 10.75 -5.12
C CYS A 233 -0.52 11.47 -3.79
N TYR A 234 -1.40 11.37 -2.78
CA TYR A 234 -1.19 11.99 -1.46
C TYR A 234 0.04 11.42 -0.73
N GLN A 235 0.54 10.27 -1.16
CA GLN A 235 1.78 9.69 -0.65
C GLN A 235 2.98 10.64 -0.81
N MET A 236 2.98 11.48 -1.85
CA MET A 236 4.03 12.46 -2.10
C MET A 236 4.21 13.48 -0.95
N TRP A 237 3.20 13.64 -0.08
CA TRP A 237 3.20 14.53 1.07
C TRP A 237 3.26 13.77 2.39
N ALA A 238 2.37 12.80 2.59
CA ALA A 238 2.09 12.23 3.90
C ALA A 238 2.68 10.83 4.14
N ARG A 239 3.04 10.09 3.06
CA ARG A 239 3.56 8.72 3.19
C ARG A 239 4.45 8.32 2.02
N PRO A 240 5.59 9.01 1.82
CA PRO A 240 6.49 8.73 0.71
C PRO A 240 6.93 7.26 0.64
N GLN A 241 7.03 6.73 -0.58
CA GLN A 241 7.50 5.38 -0.85
C GLN A 241 9.02 5.36 -0.96
N VAL A 242 9.64 4.48 -0.21
CA VAL A 242 11.07 4.14 -0.27
C VAL A 242 11.22 2.69 -0.71
N ASN A 243 12.15 2.40 -1.59
CA ASN A 243 12.49 1.05 -2.01
C ASN A 243 13.34 0.33 -0.96
N TRP A 244 13.47 -0.98 -1.03
CA TRP A 244 14.27 -1.81 -0.12
C TRP A 244 15.74 -1.40 -0.01
N ASP A 245 16.29 -0.74 -1.04
CA ASP A 245 17.67 -0.26 -1.15
C ASP A 245 17.84 1.23 -0.76
N GLY A 246 16.79 1.85 -0.23
CA GLY A 246 16.82 3.24 0.23
C GLY A 246 16.45 4.29 -0.82
N ARG A 247 16.29 3.95 -2.09
CA ARG A 247 15.90 4.93 -3.12
C ARG A 247 14.51 5.49 -2.84
N LEU A 248 14.37 6.83 -2.87
CA LEU A 248 13.09 7.51 -2.68
C LEU A 248 12.27 7.47 -3.97
N LEU A 249 11.17 6.74 -3.97
CA LEU A 249 10.27 6.60 -5.12
C LEU A 249 9.09 7.58 -5.09
N GLY A 250 8.82 8.21 -3.95
CA GLY A 250 7.73 9.16 -3.75
C GLY A 250 6.35 8.51 -3.60
N CYS A 251 5.90 7.67 -4.56
CA CYS A 251 4.63 6.96 -4.45
C CYS A 251 4.71 5.51 -4.96
N CYS A 252 3.73 4.69 -4.59
CA CYS A 252 3.68 3.27 -4.96
C CYS A 252 3.40 3.00 -6.46
N LYS A 253 3.06 4.01 -7.24
CA LYS A 253 2.85 3.91 -8.69
C LYS A 253 4.09 4.28 -9.51
N ASN A 254 5.14 4.73 -8.85
CA ASN A 254 6.40 5.02 -9.54
C ASN A 254 7.23 3.74 -9.71
N PHE A 255 7.49 3.40 -10.97
CA PHE A 255 8.27 2.25 -11.41
C PHE A 255 9.36 2.65 -12.42
N SER A 256 9.75 3.93 -12.48
CA SER A 256 10.60 4.43 -13.55
C SER A 256 11.82 5.23 -13.09
N ALA A 257 11.72 6.03 -12.03
CA ALA A 257 12.83 6.87 -11.56
C ALA A 257 12.78 7.10 -10.04
N ALA A 258 13.93 7.27 -9.41
CA ALA A 258 14.02 7.71 -8.03
C ALA A 258 14.08 9.24 -7.95
N PHE A 259 13.48 9.82 -6.91
CA PHE A 259 13.57 11.24 -6.60
C PHE A 259 14.84 11.59 -5.82
N ALA A 260 15.38 10.63 -5.08
CA ALA A 260 16.64 10.75 -4.34
C ALA A 260 17.31 9.38 -4.23
N GLY A 261 18.58 9.39 -3.83
CA GLY A 261 19.43 8.22 -3.62
C GLY A 261 19.03 7.40 -2.39
N ASN A 262 20.02 7.03 -1.59
CA ASN A 262 19.83 6.13 -0.44
C ASN A 262 19.48 6.91 0.83
N VAL A 263 18.18 7.03 1.13
CA VAL A 263 17.69 7.71 2.36
C VAL A 263 17.97 6.93 3.66
N PHE A 264 18.60 5.77 3.57
CA PHE A 264 19.17 5.09 4.76
C PHE A 264 20.56 5.62 5.15
N GLU A 265 21.19 6.38 4.26
CA GLU A 265 22.52 6.99 4.42
C GLU A 265 22.45 8.52 4.34
N GLU A 266 21.44 9.06 3.64
CA GLU A 266 21.21 10.48 3.46
C GLU A 266 20.02 10.95 4.31
N SER A 267 19.86 12.26 4.48
CA SER A 267 18.72 12.84 5.20
C SER A 267 17.41 12.57 4.44
N PHE A 268 16.53 11.76 5.01
CA PHE A 268 15.19 11.53 4.47
C PHE A 268 14.37 12.83 4.39
N ARG A 269 14.50 13.70 5.41
CA ARG A 269 13.82 15.00 5.44
C ARG A 269 14.23 15.89 4.27
N ASP A 270 15.53 15.92 3.95
CA ASP A 270 16.03 16.73 2.84
C ASP A 270 15.64 16.09 1.49
N ALA A 271 15.68 14.76 1.40
CA ALA A 271 15.28 14.03 0.23
C ALA A 271 13.79 14.26 -0.13
N VAL A 272 12.88 14.19 0.85
CA VAL A 272 11.44 14.43 0.60
C VAL A 272 11.12 15.89 0.29
N ASN A 273 12.00 16.82 0.64
CA ASN A 273 11.88 18.25 0.31
C ASN A 273 12.83 18.68 -0.82
N GLY A 274 13.53 17.72 -1.43
CA GLY A 274 14.40 18.00 -2.57
C GLY A 274 13.62 18.48 -3.80
N ALA A 275 14.32 19.17 -4.69
CA ALA A 275 13.74 19.85 -5.87
C ALA A 275 12.84 18.94 -6.73
N GLY A 276 13.20 17.67 -6.92
CA GLY A 276 12.39 16.71 -7.69
C GLY A 276 11.04 16.42 -7.03
N MET A 277 11.02 16.18 -5.73
CA MET A 277 9.79 15.94 -4.96
C MET A 277 8.91 17.19 -4.89
N GLU A 278 9.51 18.36 -4.71
CA GLU A 278 8.80 19.64 -4.72
C GLU A 278 8.16 19.90 -6.08
N ARG A 279 8.92 19.79 -7.19
CA ARG A 279 8.38 19.93 -8.55
C ARG A 279 7.23 18.97 -8.82
N ALA A 280 7.35 17.71 -8.40
CA ALA A 280 6.29 16.72 -8.56
C ALA A 280 5.02 17.09 -7.77
N ARG A 281 5.14 17.58 -6.54
CA ARG A 281 3.99 18.07 -5.76
C ARG A 281 3.31 19.26 -6.44
N ARG A 282 4.09 20.24 -6.89
CA ARG A 282 3.57 21.40 -7.63
C ARG A 282 2.85 20.98 -8.91
N LEU A 283 3.42 20.03 -9.65
CA LEU A 283 2.79 19.47 -10.85
C LEU A 283 1.43 18.84 -10.53
N LEU A 284 1.32 18.08 -9.45
CA LEU A 284 0.08 17.44 -9.01
C LEU A 284 -0.96 18.44 -8.47
N GLN A 285 -0.54 19.66 -8.11
CA GLN A 285 -1.40 20.78 -7.71
C GLN A 285 -1.75 21.72 -8.89
N GLY A 286 -1.39 21.36 -10.13
CA GLY A 286 -1.73 22.12 -11.33
C GLY A 286 -0.77 23.25 -11.68
N ALA A 287 0.36 23.35 -11.00
CA ALA A 287 1.39 24.31 -11.40
C ALA A 287 2.07 23.86 -12.70
N VAL A 288 2.35 24.80 -13.58
CA VAL A 288 3.05 24.52 -14.83
C VAL A 288 4.53 24.27 -14.51
N ASP A 289 5.04 23.12 -14.89
CA ASP A 289 6.46 22.79 -14.86
C ASP A 289 7.01 22.89 -16.30
N PRO A 290 8.06 23.69 -16.55
CA PRO A 290 8.62 23.85 -17.90
C PRO A 290 9.27 22.56 -18.45
N SER A 291 9.62 21.60 -17.57
CA SER A 291 10.24 20.32 -17.95
C SER A 291 9.60 19.17 -17.17
N PRO A 292 8.27 18.94 -17.29
CA PRO A 292 7.58 17.91 -16.51
C PRO A 292 8.00 16.49 -16.93
N GLU A 293 8.50 16.29 -18.13
CA GLU A 293 8.93 14.99 -18.68
C GLU A 293 10.07 14.34 -17.89
N ASP A 294 10.85 15.12 -17.16
CA ASP A 294 11.90 14.61 -16.25
C ASP A 294 11.31 13.94 -14.99
N LEU A 295 10.02 14.16 -14.73
CA LEU A 295 9.37 13.66 -13.53
C LEU A 295 8.63 12.34 -13.80
N PRO A 296 8.75 11.34 -12.93
CA PRO A 296 7.98 10.09 -13.05
C PRO A 296 6.46 10.30 -13.10
N CYS A 297 5.98 11.41 -12.53
CA CYS A 297 4.56 11.77 -12.55
C CYS A 297 4.05 12.16 -13.94
N ALA A 298 4.89 12.72 -14.82
CA ALA A 298 4.45 13.30 -16.10
C ALA A 298 3.81 12.23 -17.03
N SER A 299 4.33 11.01 -17.03
CA SER A 299 3.78 9.88 -17.79
C SER A 299 2.72 9.07 -17.03
N CYS A 300 2.41 9.43 -15.77
CA CYS A 300 1.48 8.69 -14.93
C CYS A 300 0.03 8.97 -15.35
N PHE A 301 -0.77 7.92 -15.53
CA PHE A 301 -2.18 8.03 -15.90
C PHE A 301 -3.02 8.84 -14.89
N LEU A 302 -2.65 8.88 -13.61
CA LEU A 302 -3.32 9.70 -12.60
C LEU A 302 -3.10 11.20 -12.84
N TYR A 303 -1.87 11.58 -13.18
CA TYR A 303 -1.56 12.96 -13.57
C TYR A 303 -2.27 13.33 -14.87
N GLN A 304 -2.27 12.45 -15.87
CA GLN A 304 -2.95 12.71 -17.14
C GLN A 304 -4.45 12.94 -16.93
N SER A 305 -5.10 12.10 -16.12
CA SER A 305 -6.52 12.29 -15.75
C SER A 305 -6.78 13.64 -15.05
N MET A 306 -5.89 14.06 -14.13
CA MET A 306 -6.01 15.36 -13.48
C MET A 306 -5.80 16.52 -14.45
N ARG A 307 -4.85 16.39 -15.37
CA ARG A 307 -4.57 17.40 -16.40
C ARG A 307 -5.76 17.57 -17.36
N GLU A 308 -6.35 16.47 -17.80
CA GLU A 308 -7.50 16.48 -18.70
C GLU A 308 -8.76 17.06 -18.06
N SER A 309 -8.99 16.76 -16.78
CA SER A 309 -10.17 17.21 -16.04
C SER A 309 -10.01 18.59 -15.36
N GLY A 310 -8.79 19.11 -15.24
CA GLY A 310 -8.48 20.29 -14.44
C GLY A 310 -8.65 20.07 -12.92
N ASN A 311 -8.87 18.83 -12.49
CA ASN A 311 -9.18 18.48 -11.11
C ASN A 311 -7.89 18.20 -10.32
N TRP A 312 -7.19 19.26 -9.91
CA TRP A 312 -5.91 19.21 -9.23
C TRP A 312 -6.04 18.90 -7.72
N ILE A 313 -4.98 18.28 -7.14
CA ILE A 313 -4.92 17.98 -5.71
C ILE A 313 -4.94 19.27 -4.89
N GLN A 314 -5.82 19.32 -3.89
CA GLN A 314 -5.94 20.43 -2.95
C GLN A 314 -5.28 20.09 -1.61
N GLU A 315 -4.71 21.08 -0.93
CA GLU A 315 -4.10 20.89 0.40
C GLU A 315 -5.06 20.33 1.44
N SER A 316 -6.33 20.74 1.37
CA SER A 316 -7.39 20.23 2.25
C SER A 316 -7.62 18.72 2.09
N GLU A 317 -7.45 18.17 0.88
CA GLU A 317 -7.58 16.73 0.63
C GLU A 317 -6.42 15.95 1.26
N ILE A 318 -5.20 16.51 1.19
CA ILE A 318 -4.00 15.92 1.79
C ILE A 318 -4.15 15.88 3.30
N ALA A 319 -4.52 17.02 3.92
CA ALA A 319 -4.73 17.14 5.36
C ALA A 319 -5.81 16.18 5.87
N ALA A 320 -6.94 16.07 5.16
CA ALA A 320 -8.02 15.16 5.51
C ALA A 320 -7.58 13.69 5.39
N TRP A 321 -6.80 13.35 4.38
CA TRP A 321 -6.29 11.99 4.19
C TRP A 321 -5.26 11.62 5.27
N ASP A 322 -4.35 12.53 5.62
CA ASP A 322 -3.34 12.34 6.66
C ASP A 322 -3.99 12.17 8.03
N ALA A 323 -4.93 13.04 8.39
CA ALA A 323 -5.72 12.93 9.62
C ALA A 323 -6.50 11.61 9.71
N ALA A 324 -7.16 11.19 8.64
CA ALA A 324 -7.87 9.91 8.58
C ALA A 324 -6.92 8.70 8.70
N THR A 325 -5.70 8.83 8.18
CA THR A 325 -4.67 7.79 8.27
C THR A 325 -4.11 7.72 9.69
N ALA A 326 -3.81 8.87 10.30
CA ALA A 326 -3.35 8.98 11.68
C ALA A 326 -4.41 8.48 12.68
N ALA A 327 -5.67 8.89 12.56
CA ALA A 327 -6.77 8.43 13.41
C ALA A 327 -6.95 6.90 13.35
N ARG A 328 -6.82 6.31 12.17
CA ARG A 328 -6.85 4.85 12.00
C ARG A 328 -5.63 4.13 12.60
N SER A 329 -4.51 4.84 12.82
CA SER A 329 -3.31 4.31 13.47
C SER A 329 -3.36 4.44 14.99
N LEU A 330 -4.02 5.48 15.51
CA LEU A 330 -4.13 5.78 16.96
C LEU A 330 -5.28 5.07 17.65
N SER A 331 -6.28 4.56 16.92
CA SER A 331 -7.39 3.78 17.49
C SER A 331 -6.97 2.32 17.74
N CYS A 332 -5.84 2.13 18.39
CA CYS A 332 -5.37 0.85 18.93
C CYS A 332 -5.56 0.79 20.43
#